data_73ea02bc762e1662863e681fad134f40
#
_entry.id   73ea02bc762e1662863e681fad134f40
#
_cell.length_a   1.000
_cell.length_b   1.000
_cell.length_c   1.000
_cell.angle_alpha   90.00
_cell.angle_beta   90.00
_cell.angle_gamma   90.00
#
_symmetry.space_group_name_H-M   'P 1'
#
loop_
_entity.id
_entity.type
_entity.pdbx_description
1 polymer ?
#
loop_
_entity_poly.entity_id
_entity_poly.type
_entity_poly.pdbx_seq_one_letter_code
_entity_poly.pdbx_strand_id
1 'polypeptide(L)'
;RQALRERVFAQPAERRRLEAIVHPLVRTATDDAMRSTYARQAPYVIHMVPLLFESKDYAERIDCAMLVDVDEELQVRRVSATRGVPEVTVRNIIAAQMPRRERMLRTQFIIDNQHDREALARQVDALHRVLMANAGRRFAVTGAPVGALSP
;
A
#
# COMPACT_ATOMS: atom_id res chain seq x y z
N ARG A 1 -1.79 -21.74 -12.95
CA ARG A 1 -1.33 -20.44 -12.37
C ARG A 1 0.13 -20.16 -12.76
N GLN A 2 1.04 -21.13 -12.65
CA GLN A 2 2.45 -20.94 -12.97
C GLN A 2 2.67 -20.56 -14.44
N ALA A 3 2.10 -21.31 -15.39
CA ALA A 3 2.22 -21.03 -16.82
C ALA A 3 1.69 -19.63 -17.22
N LEU A 4 0.60 -19.16 -16.59
CA LEU A 4 0.10 -17.80 -16.80
C LEU A 4 1.09 -16.75 -16.28
N ARG A 5 1.68 -16.98 -15.11
CA ARG A 5 2.69 -16.10 -14.51
C ARG A 5 3.91 -15.97 -15.43
N GLU A 6 4.46 -17.09 -15.89
CA GLU A 6 5.60 -17.12 -16.80
C GLU A 6 5.30 -16.36 -18.10
N ARG A 7 4.12 -16.56 -18.68
CA ARG A 7 3.70 -15.89 -19.91
C ARG A 7 3.57 -14.38 -19.76
N VAL A 8 2.92 -13.89 -18.69
CA VAL A 8 2.74 -12.44 -18.48
C VAL A 8 4.03 -11.73 -18.07
N PHE A 9 4.97 -12.44 -17.45
CA PHE A 9 6.30 -11.89 -17.18
C PHE A 9 7.17 -11.81 -18.44
N ALA A 10 7.07 -12.78 -19.33
CA ALA A 10 7.86 -12.82 -20.56
C ALA A 10 7.32 -11.90 -21.66
N GLN A 11 6.03 -11.57 -21.65
CA GLN A 11 5.35 -10.87 -22.75
C GLN A 11 4.53 -9.67 -22.26
N PRO A 12 5.01 -8.43 -22.45
CA PRO A 12 4.29 -7.22 -22.00
C PRO A 12 2.90 -7.06 -22.60
N ALA A 13 2.65 -7.57 -23.81
CA ALA A 13 1.33 -7.54 -24.44
C ALA A 13 0.32 -8.43 -23.71
N GLU A 14 0.72 -9.63 -23.32
CA GLU A 14 -0.13 -10.56 -22.55
C GLU A 14 -0.39 -10.03 -21.13
N ARG A 15 0.60 -9.38 -20.54
CA ARG A 15 0.43 -8.69 -19.26
C ARG A 15 -0.63 -7.60 -19.35
N ARG A 16 -0.56 -6.71 -20.34
CA ARG A 16 -1.57 -5.66 -20.56
C ARG A 16 -2.97 -6.24 -20.80
N ARG A 17 -3.05 -7.35 -21.54
CA ARG A 17 -4.32 -8.04 -21.79
C ARG A 17 -4.93 -8.61 -20.51
N LEU A 18 -4.12 -9.22 -19.66
CA LEU A 18 -4.57 -9.71 -18.36
C LEU A 18 -5.00 -8.55 -17.45
N GLU A 19 -4.23 -7.48 -17.38
CA GLU A 19 -4.54 -6.28 -16.60
C GLU A 19 -5.87 -5.65 -17.04
N ALA A 20 -6.13 -5.57 -18.34
CA ALA A 20 -7.39 -5.06 -18.88
C ALA A 20 -8.62 -5.87 -18.47
N ILE A 21 -8.45 -7.16 -18.20
CA ILE A 21 -9.52 -8.04 -17.70
C ILE A 21 -9.65 -7.93 -16.17
N VAL A 22 -8.52 -7.97 -15.47
CA VAL A 22 -8.50 -8.10 -14.00
C VAL A 22 -8.82 -6.76 -13.31
N HIS A 23 -8.31 -5.62 -13.82
CA HIS A 23 -8.50 -4.33 -13.16
C HIS A 23 -9.99 -3.95 -13.02
N PRO A 24 -10.85 -4.08 -14.05
CA PRO A 24 -12.28 -3.80 -13.89
C PRO A 24 -12.96 -4.69 -12.85
N LEU A 25 -12.60 -5.99 -12.81
CA LEU A 25 -13.17 -6.94 -11.86
C LEU A 25 -12.76 -6.61 -10.42
N VAL A 26 -11.47 -6.28 -10.20
CA VAL A 26 -10.98 -5.84 -8.89
C VAL A 26 -11.68 -4.55 -8.47
N ARG A 27 -11.85 -3.60 -9.41
CA ARG A 27 -12.54 -2.34 -9.14
C ARG A 27 -13.98 -2.58 -8.68
N THR A 28 -14.74 -3.37 -9.42
CA THR A 28 -16.13 -3.71 -9.05
C THR A 28 -16.18 -4.38 -7.68
N ALA A 29 -15.35 -5.39 -7.44
CA ALA A 29 -15.31 -6.07 -6.14
C ALA A 29 -14.93 -5.12 -4.99
N THR A 30 -14.02 -4.19 -5.23
CA THR A 30 -13.67 -3.15 -4.24
C THR A 30 -14.84 -2.22 -3.97
N ASP A 31 -15.52 -1.76 -5.01
CA ASP A 31 -16.67 -0.86 -4.89
C ASP A 31 -17.81 -1.53 -4.12
N ASP A 32 -18.07 -2.79 -4.38
CA ASP A 32 -19.09 -3.57 -3.66
C ASP A 32 -18.71 -3.76 -2.19
N ALA A 33 -17.45 -4.06 -1.90
CA ALA A 33 -16.94 -4.16 -0.54
C ALA A 33 -17.09 -2.83 0.23
N MET A 34 -16.75 -1.70 -0.40
CA MET A 34 -16.87 -0.36 0.18
C MET A 34 -18.32 0.08 0.40
N ARG A 35 -19.26 -0.41 -0.42
CA ARG A 35 -20.71 -0.16 -0.25
C ARG A 35 -21.38 -1.11 0.73
N SER A 36 -20.69 -2.12 1.21
CA SER A 36 -21.25 -3.07 2.15
C SER A 36 -21.78 -2.38 3.42
N THR A 37 -22.77 -2.96 4.06
CA THR A 37 -23.30 -2.46 5.33
C THR A 37 -22.20 -2.37 6.39
N TYR A 38 -21.32 -3.34 6.43
CA TYR A 38 -20.17 -3.37 7.33
C TYR A 38 -19.23 -2.17 7.13
N ALA A 39 -18.85 -1.88 5.89
CA ALA A 39 -17.96 -0.75 5.57
C ALA A 39 -18.62 0.59 5.93
N ARG A 40 -19.95 0.73 5.69
CA ARG A 40 -20.68 1.96 6.01
C ARG A 40 -20.86 2.22 7.50
N GLN A 41 -20.80 1.18 8.33
CA GLN A 41 -20.88 1.29 9.79
C GLN A 41 -19.52 1.45 10.46
N ALA A 42 -18.45 1.17 9.74
CA ALA A 42 -17.09 1.33 10.24
C ALA A 42 -16.69 2.82 10.29
N PRO A 43 -15.97 3.26 11.33
CA PRO A 43 -15.47 4.63 11.42
C PRO A 43 -14.48 4.97 10.32
N TYR A 44 -13.74 4.00 9.81
CA TYR A 44 -12.89 4.09 8.62
C TYR A 44 -12.68 2.70 8.00
N VAL A 45 -12.24 2.68 6.75
CA VAL A 45 -11.92 1.46 6.00
C VAL A 45 -10.48 1.56 5.48
N ILE A 46 -9.71 0.50 5.65
CA ILE A 46 -8.35 0.41 5.10
C ILE A 46 -8.40 -0.42 3.82
N HIS A 47 -8.00 0.21 2.71
CA HIS A 47 -7.82 -0.46 1.43
C HIS A 47 -6.32 -0.64 1.15
N MET A 48 -5.84 -1.90 1.13
CA MET A 48 -4.44 -2.21 0.82
C MET A 48 -4.23 -2.25 -0.69
N VAL A 49 -3.50 -1.27 -1.22
CA VAL A 49 -3.18 -1.17 -2.65
C VAL A 49 -1.66 -1.21 -2.84
N PRO A 50 -1.11 -2.29 -3.44
CA PRO A 50 0.34 -2.43 -3.60
C PRO A 50 1.00 -1.34 -4.46
N LEU A 51 0.28 -0.81 -5.46
CA LEU A 51 0.77 0.18 -6.43
C LEU A 51 -0.18 1.39 -6.46
N LEU A 52 -0.40 1.97 -5.29
CA LEU A 52 -1.39 3.06 -5.11
C LEU A 52 -1.10 4.27 -6.00
N PHE A 53 0.16 4.69 -6.06
CA PHE A 53 0.55 5.93 -6.74
C PHE A 53 0.88 5.75 -8.22
N GLU A 54 1.03 4.52 -8.66
CA GLU A 54 1.16 4.13 -10.07
C GLU A 54 -0.21 4.08 -10.77
N SER A 55 -1.29 3.95 -9.99
CA SER A 55 -2.66 3.96 -10.48
C SER A 55 -3.29 5.34 -10.34
N LYS A 56 -3.67 5.96 -11.46
CA LYS A 56 -4.32 7.28 -11.46
C LYS A 56 -5.70 7.27 -10.78
N ASP A 57 -6.38 6.14 -10.78
CA ASP A 57 -7.77 6.03 -10.35
C ASP A 57 -7.97 5.99 -8.83
N TYR A 58 -6.96 5.56 -8.07
CA TYR A 58 -7.11 5.37 -6.63
C TYR A 58 -6.91 6.64 -5.81
N ALA A 59 -6.05 7.56 -6.27
CA ALA A 59 -5.71 8.77 -5.52
C ALA A 59 -6.94 9.67 -5.26
N GLU A 60 -7.91 9.67 -6.17
CA GLU A 60 -9.14 10.47 -6.05
C GLU A 60 -10.23 9.80 -5.18
N ARG A 61 -10.04 8.53 -4.83
CA ARG A 61 -11.05 7.69 -4.16
C ARG A 61 -10.74 7.42 -2.68
N ILE A 62 -9.64 7.97 -2.19
CA ILE A 62 -9.19 7.82 -0.81
C ILE A 62 -9.21 9.16 -0.09
N ASP A 63 -9.49 9.15 1.19
CA ASP A 63 -9.44 10.35 2.03
C ASP A 63 -8.03 10.61 2.56
N CYS A 64 -7.21 9.57 2.70
CA CYS A 64 -5.80 9.66 3.02
C CYS A 64 -5.03 8.43 2.54
N ALA A 65 -3.73 8.60 2.32
CA ALA A 65 -2.79 7.53 2.03
C ALA A 65 -1.88 7.29 3.22
N MET A 66 -1.62 6.02 3.52
CA MET A 66 -0.65 5.59 4.52
C MET A 66 0.43 4.73 3.86
N LEU A 67 1.67 5.04 4.12
CA LEU A 67 2.82 4.25 3.70
C LEU A 67 3.36 3.45 4.89
N VAL A 68 3.47 2.13 4.72
CA VAL A 68 4.29 1.30 5.60
C VAL A 68 5.69 1.29 5.02
N ASP A 69 6.58 2.06 5.64
CA ASP A 69 7.92 2.32 5.14
C ASP A 69 8.95 1.41 5.77
N VAL A 70 9.93 1.01 4.97
CA VAL A 70 11.10 0.27 5.40
C VAL A 70 12.27 0.58 4.47
N ASP A 71 13.48 0.58 5.00
CA ASP A 71 14.69 0.73 4.21
C ASP A 71 14.80 -0.37 3.15
N GLU A 72 15.24 -0.02 1.94
CA GLU A 72 15.27 -0.93 0.79
C GLU A 72 16.15 -2.15 1.04
N GLU A 73 17.31 -1.98 1.68
CA GLU A 73 18.20 -3.10 2.01
C GLU A 73 17.55 -4.06 3.02
N LEU A 74 16.85 -3.51 4.00
CA LEU A 74 16.10 -4.32 4.95
C LEU A 74 14.91 -5.02 4.29
N GLN A 75 14.23 -4.36 3.35
CA GLN A 75 13.15 -4.96 2.56
C GLN A 75 13.69 -6.14 1.72
N VAL A 76 14.81 -5.97 1.03
CA VAL A 76 15.45 -7.03 0.24
C VAL A 76 15.76 -8.22 1.13
N ARG A 77 16.47 -8.01 2.26
CA ARG A 77 16.82 -9.09 3.19
C ARG A 77 15.58 -9.83 3.72
N ARG A 78 14.55 -9.09 4.16
CA ARG A 78 13.33 -9.70 4.70
C ARG A 78 12.60 -10.54 3.66
N VAL A 79 12.41 -10.03 2.44
CA VAL A 79 11.71 -10.74 1.36
C VAL A 79 12.49 -11.98 0.92
N SER A 80 13.79 -11.87 0.73
CA SER A 80 14.63 -13.02 0.35
C SER A 80 14.62 -14.11 1.42
N ALA A 81 14.77 -13.74 2.70
CA ALA A 81 14.77 -14.69 3.81
C ALA A 81 13.40 -15.37 4.01
N THR A 82 12.29 -14.64 3.85
CA THR A 82 10.95 -15.18 4.19
C THR A 82 10.26 -15.86 3.01
N ARG A 83 10.58 -15.47 1.78
CA ARG A 83 9.90 -15.97 0.57
C ARG A 83 10.81 -16.74 -0.38
N GLY A 84 12.10 -16.84 -0.08
CA GLY A 84 13.07 -17.51 -0.94
C GLY A 84 13.26 -16.86 -2.32
N VAL A 85 12.91 -15.59 -2.46
CA VAL A 85 13.07 -14.86 -3.73
C VAL A 85 14.50 -14.35 -3.84
N PRO A 86 15.21 -14.57 -4.97
CA PRO A 86 16.56 -14.05 -5.16
C PRO A 86 16.60 -12.52 -4.97
N GLU A 87 17.63 -12.01 -4.29
CA GLU A 87 17.76 -10.57 -4.00
C GLU A 87 17.71 -9.69 -5.26
N VAL A 88 18.36 -10.13 -6.35
CA VAL A 88 18.32 -9.43 -7.63
C VAL A 88 16.88 -9.24 -8.14
N THR A 89 16.03 -10.24 -7.95
CA THR A 89 14.62 -10.17 -8.35
C THR A 89 13.87 -9.18 -7.46
N VAL A 90 14.13 -9.17 -6.16
CA VAL A 90 13.53 -8.21 -5.23
C VAL A 90 13.93 -6.78 -5.58
N ARG A 91 15.21 -6.53 -5.84
CA ARG A 91 15.72 -5.22 -6.26
C ARG A 91 15.08 -4.74 -7.57
N ASN A 92 14.91 -5.61 -8.55
CA ASN A 92 14.23 -5.28 -9.81
C ASN A 92 12.75 -4.92 -9.59
N ILE A 93 12.07 -5.61 -8.67
CA ILE A 93 10.68 -5.27 -8.30
C ILE A 93 10.61 -3.90 -7.61
N ILE A 94 11.54 -3.60 -6.70
CA ILE A 94 11.60 -2.29 -6.02
C ILE A 94 11.88 -1.18 -7.04
N ALA A 95 12.86 -1.38 -7.93
CA ALA A 95 13.21 -0.39 -8.95
C ALA A 95 12.09 -0.09 -9.95
N ALA A 96 11.16 -1.03 -10.15
CA ALA A 96 9.99 -0.83 -11.00
C ALA A 96 8.83 -0.06 -10.34
N GLN A 97 8.92 0.21 -9.03
CA GLN A 97 7.93 0.98 -8.27
C GLN A 97 8.31 2.46 -8.24
N MET A 98 7.35 3.29 -7.84
CA MET A 98 7.64 4.70 -7.55
C MET A 98 8.76 4.80 -6.51
N PRO A 99 9.76 5.72 -6.69
CA PRO A 99 10.83 5.92 -5.73
C PRO A 99 10.32 6.15 -4.30
N ARG A 100 10.99 5.53 -3.30
CA ARG A 100 10.61 5.61 -1.88
C ARG A 100 10.36 7.05 -1.43
N ARG A 101 11.26 7.99 -1.77
CA ARG A 101 11.13 9.41 -1.43
C ARG A 101 9.84 10.02 -1.98
N GLU A 102 9.47 9.70 -3.20
CA GLU A 102 8.25 10.22 -3.82
C GLU A 102 6.99 9.66 -3.16
N ARG A 103 7.00 8.37 -2.79
CA ARG A 103 5.90 7.76 -2.03
C ARG A 103 5.70 8.46 -0.70
N MET A 104 6.79 8.73 0.04
CA MET A 104 6.74 9.45 1.32
C MET A 104 6.12 10.84 1.18
N LEU A 105 6.47 11.59 0.12
CA LEU A 105 5.94 12.93 -0.13
C LEU A 105 4.44 12.94 -0.53
N ARG A 106 3.90 11.81 -0.96
CA ARG A 106 2.49 11.69 -1.40
C ARG A 106 1.56 11.10 -0.35
N THR A 107 2.07 10.74 0.82
CA THR A 107 1.29 10.15 1.91
C THR A 107 1.03 11.12 3.03
N GLN A 108 -0.10 10.96 3.70
CA GLN A 108 -0.44 11.68 4.92
C GLN A 108 0.20 11.06 6.14
N PHE A 109 0.33 9.74 6.17
CA PHE A 109 0.87 8.99 7.30
C PHE A 109 1.98 8.04 6.87
N ILE A 110 3.02 7.94 7.68
CA ILE A 110 4.11 6.99 7.48
C ILE A 110 4.25 6.14 8.74
N ILE A 111 4.12 4.83 8.58
CA ILE A 111 4.44 3.84 9.62
C ILE A 111 5.84 3.31 9.34
N ASP A 112 6.75 3.52 10.27
CA ASP A 112 8.10 2.98 10.20
C ASP A 112 8.11 1.51 10.61
N ASN A 113 8.43 0.63 9.67
CA ASN A 113 8.54 -0.81 9.86
C ASN A 113 10.01 -1.30 9.91
N GLN A 114 10.94 -0.45 10.36
CA GLN A 114 12.36 -0.82 10.48
C GLN A 114 12.66 -1.57 11.79
N HIS A 115 11.85 -1.35 12.81
CA HIS A 115 12.04 -1.83 14.16
C HIS A 115 11.28 -3.14 14.45
N ASP A 116 11.10 -3.43 15.72
CA ASP A 116 10.39 -4.61 16.22
C ASP A 116 8.85 -4.46 16.13
N ARG A 117 8.16 -5.55 16.49
CA ARG A 117 6.70 -5.58 16.48
C ARG A 117 6.05 -4.64 17.49
N GLU A 118 6.71 -4.40 18.60
CA GLU A 118 6.17 -3.52 19.66
C GLU A 118 6.20 -2.06 19.20
N ALA A 119 7.31 -1.64 18.58
CA ALA A 119 7.42 -0.31 17.98
C ALA A 119 6.38 -0.11 16.87
N LEU A 120 6.15 -1.13 16.04
CA LEU A 120 5.12 -1.12 15.02
C LEU A 120 3.72 -1.00 15.64
N ALA A 121 3.42 -1.79 16.67
CA ALA A 121 2.13 -1.78 17.34
C ALA A 121 1.81 -0.41 17.95
N ARG A 122 2.78 0.22 18.63
CA ARG A 122 2.60 1.59 19.18
C ARG A 122 2.23 2.60 18.10
N GLN A 123 2.85 2.54 16.91
CA GLN A 123 2.52 3.42 15.79
C GLN A 123 1.12 3.15 15.25
N VAL A 124 0.74 1.87 15.12
CA VAL A 124 -0.60 1.48 14.68
C VAL A 124 -1.65 1.98 15.66
N ASP A 125 -1.45 1.84 16.97
CA ASP A 125 -2.38 2.34 17.99
C ASP A 125 -2.50 3.87 17.96
N ALA A 126 -1.39 4.58 17.76
CA ALA A 126 -1.41 6.03 17.62
C ALA A 126 -2.19 6.47 16.37
N LEU A 127 -1.93 5.83 15.23
CA LEU A 127 -2.65 6.11 14.00
C LEU A 127 -4.15 5.77 14.13
N HIS A 128 -4.48 4.64 14.75
CA HIS A 128 -5.87 4.27 14.99
C HIS A 128 -6.63 5.37 15.75
N ARG A 129 -6.05 5.91 16.82
CA ARG A 129 -6.65 7.02 17.57
C ARG A 129 -6.88 8.25 16.70
N VAL A 130 -5.91 8.60 15.85
CA VAL A 130 -6.02 9.74 14.92
C VAL A 130 -7.13 9.51 13.91
N LEU A 131 -7.21 8.31 13.31
CA LEU A 131 -8.26 7.97 12.35
C LEU A 131 -9.64 7.96 12.98
N MET A 132 -9.77 7.44 14.21
CA MET A 132 -11.03 7.46 14.97
C MET A 132 -11.49 8.89 15.28
N ALA A 133 -10.58 9.75 15.73
CA ALA A 133 -10.90 11.15 16.05
C ALA A 133 -11.27 12.00 14.82
N ASN A 134 -10.86 11.57 13.63
CA ASN A 134 -11.07 12.28 12.36
C ASN A 134 -11.94 11.50 11.37
N ALA A 135 -12.74 10.56 11.84
CA ALA A 135 -13.63 9.78 10.98
C ALA A 135 -14.51 10.71 10.12
N GLY A 136 -14.55 10.44 8.81
CA GLY A 136 -15.30 11.24 7.83
C GLY A 136 -14.62 12.55 7.40
N ARG A 137 -13.38 12.83 7.80
CA ARG A 137 -12.60 14.00 7.36
C ARG A 137 -11.49 13.60 6.40
N ARG A 138 -11.21 14.45 5.42
CA ARG A 138 -10.00 14.33 4.58
C ARG A 138 -8.80 14.96 5.26
N PHE A 139 -7.66 14.33 5.10
CA PHE A 139 -6.39 14.80 5.67
C PHE A 139 -5.60 15.63 4.64
N ALA A 140 -5.00 16.72 5.08
CA ALA A 140 -4.04 17.45 4.27
C ALA A 140 -2.76 16.60 4.07
N VAL A 141 -2.13 16.72 2.90
CA VAL A 141 -0.84 16.04 2.63
C VAL A 141 0.25 16.68 3.49
N THR A 142 0.73 15.96 4.48
CA THR A 142 1.78 16.46 5.37
C THR A 142 3.09 15.69 5.28
N GLY A 143 3.06 14.44 4.78
CA GLY A 143 4.24 13.57 4.74
C GLY A 143 4.89 13.32 6.11
N ALA A 144 4.17 13.61 7.18
CA ALA A 144 4.72 13.51 8.53
C ALA A 144 4.75 12.05 9.00
N PRO A 145 5.83 11.58 9.62
CA PRO A 145 5.85 10.28 10.28
C PRO A 145 4.84 10.27 11.43
N VAL A 146 4.12 9.15 11.60
CA VAL A 146 3.11 8.99 12.66
C VAL A 146 3.69 9.22 14.06
N GLY A 147 4.98 8.97 14.26
CA GLY A 147 5.69 9.26 15.51
C GLY A 147 5.88 10.76 15.82
N ALA A 148 5.62 11.66 14.86
CA ALA A 148 5.65 13.11 15.06
C ALA A 148 4.26 13.69 15.38
N LEU A 149 3.22 12.86 15.38
CA LEU A 149 1.89 13.26 15.81
C LEU A 149 1.88 13.23 17.36
N SER A 150 2.26 14.35 17.95
CA SER A 150 2.01 14.56 19.39
C SER A 150 0.50 14.57 19.67
N PRO A 151 0.08 14.09 20.84
CA PRO A 151 -1.34 13.98 21.19
C PRO A 151 -2.04 15.33 21.21
#